data_ed99799b44e214e9aec1ca3979d6a5d6
#
_entry.id   ed99799b44e214e9aec1ca3979d6a5d6
#
_cell.length_a   1.000
_cell.length_b   1.000
_cell.length_c   1.000
_cell.angle_alpha   90.00
_cell.angle_beta   90.00
_cell.angle_gamma   90.00
#
_symmetry.space_group_name_H-M   'P 1'
#
loop_
_entity.id
_entity.type
_entity.pdbx_description
1 polymer ?
#
loop_
_entity_poly.entity_id
_entity_poly.type
_entity_poly.pdbx_seq_one_letter_code
_entity_poly.pdbx_strand_id
1 'polypeptide(L)'
;MKKMILSAVMLVFAASGYAQETGAAGAGERNEWLPTFEAVAVDADLDVKFVRVPDTEAPKIVYDTKGSYTTKFRAEVKDKTLRISEKPDSRRPERTEVTVYYNALRAVSLSGAAATFEGTLDAAVLDVTVNRKASLTAKLDVKDLKKEQTGYSTANLSGSVRYLTLYVSTGKVAASDLEVMSAEVNAQSKAEVSLWITDRFVGKTTTNARISYKGDPKIVRGGAKFMGGEINRVE
;
A
#
# COMPACT_ATOMS: atom_id res chain seq x y z
N MET A 1 -6.57 66.59 38.92
CA MET A 1 -5.52 66.06 38.06
C MET A 1 -5.42 64.56 38.34
N LYS A 2 -6.14 63.73 37.61
CA LYS A 2 -6.10 62.26 37.73
C LYS A 2 -5.39 61.71 36.51
N LYS A 3 -4.21 61.09 36.73
CA LYS A 3 -3.43 60.40 35.69
C LYS A 3 -4.02 59.03 35.49
N MET A 4 -4.58 58.75 34.31
CA MET A 4 -4.94 57.42 33.85
C MET A 4 -3.70 56.71 33.33
N ILE A 5 -3.36 55.59 33.96
CA ILE A 5 -2.33 54.65 33.47
C ILE A 5 -3.01 53.65 32.60
N LEU A 6 -2.73 53.71 31.28
CA LEU A 6 -3.21 52.75 30.28
C LEU A 6 -2.23 51.55 30.26
N SER A 7 -2.67 50.42 30.81
CA SER A 7 -1.87 49.20 30.76
C SER A 7 -2.12 48.48 29.44
N ALA A 8 -1.14 48.47 28.55
CA ALA A 8 -1.16 47.70 27.32
C ALA A 8 -0.79 46.23 27.61
N VAL A 9 -1.77 45.33 27.49
CA VAL A 9 -1.52 43.89 27.52
C VAL A 9 -1.01 43.47 26.14
N MET A 10 0.27 43.17 26.09
CA MET A 10 0.93 42.61 24.89
C MET A 10 0.65 41.11 24.85
N LEU A 11 -0.24 40.70 23.96
CA LEU A 11 -0.45 39.26 23.66
C LEU A 11 0.72 38.77 22.79
N VAL A 12 1.60 38.02 23.40
CA VAL A 12 2.66 37.31 22.68
C VAL A 12 2.04 36.05 22.09
N PHE A 13 1.76 36.08 20.79
CA PHE A 13 1.50 34.85 20.02
C PHE A 13 2.83 34.10 19.88
N ALA A 14 2.98 33.03 20.64
CA ALA A 14 4.01 32.04 20.40
C ALA A 14 3.62 31.25 19.13
N ALA A 15 4.10 31.69 17.98
CA ALA A 15 4.14 30.87 16.79
C ALA A 15 5.16 29.75 17.05
N SER A 16 4.67 28.55 17.34
CA SER A 16 5.47 27.34 17.34
C SER A 16 5.89 27.07 15.89
N GLY A 17 6.95 27.74 15.47
CA GLY A 17 7.66 27.41 14.26
C GLY A 17 8.30 26.05 14.48
N TYR A 18 7.80 25.03 13.82
CA TYR A 18 8.57 23.81 13.61
C TYR A 18 9.79 24.21 12.78
N ALA A 19 10.93 24.28 13.44
CA ALA A 19 12.20 24.50 12.79
C ALA A 19 12.45 23.31 11.84
N GLN A 20 12.28 23.56 10.56
CA GLN A 20 12.74 22.68 9.51
C GLN A 20 14.27 22.77 9.56
N GLU A 21 14.92 21.79 10.15
CA GLU A 21 16.38 21.64 10.04
C GLU A 21 16.69 21.40 8.56
N THR A 22 17.08 22.46 7.88
CA THR A 22 17.76 22.39 6.59
C THR A 22 19.20 21.92 6.82
N GLY A 23 19.35 20.64 7.18
CA GLY A 23 20.64 19.97 7.24
C GLY A 23 21.20 19.85 5.83
N ALA A 24 22.45 20.22 5.68
CA ALA A 24 23.24 20.10 4.46
C ALA A 24 23.07 18.72 3.81
N ALA A 25 22.98 18.70 2.46
CA ALA A 25 22.86 17.52 1.64
C ALA A 25 24.09 16.60 1.79
N GLY A 26 24.06 15.74 2.80
CA GLY A 26 24.95 14.62 2.99
C GLY A 26 24.21 13.32 2.72
N ALA A 27 24.85 12.36 2.06
CA ALA A 27 24.36 11.01 1.95
C ALA A 27 24.06 10.48 3.35
N GLY A 28 22.80 10.03 3.60
CA GLY A 28 22.42 9.48 4.89
C GLY A 28 20.91 9.30 5.05
N GLU A 29 20.56 8.46 5.99
CA GLU A 29 19.18 8.20 6.41
C GLU A 29 18.55 9.46 7.04
N ARG A 30 17.32 9.75 6.64
CA ARG A 30 16.51 10.84 7.19
C ARG A 30 15.31 10.28 7.91
N ASN A 31 14.95 10.89 9.02
CA ASN A 31 13.83 10.50 9.86
C ASN A 31 12.89 11.69 10.06
N GLU A 32 11.61 11.52 9.69
CA GLU A 32 10.60 12.57 9.81
C GLU A 32 9.35 12.02 10.51
N TRP A 33 8.87 12.73 11.52
CA TRP A 33 7.59 12.44 12.15
C TRP A 33 6.44 12.86 11.26
N LEU A 34 5.39 12.05 11.23
CA LEU A 34 4.23 12.29 10.39
C LEU A 34 2.97 12.53 11.24
N PRO A 35 2.03 13.37 10.77
CA PRO A 35 0.67 13.33 11.27
C PRO A 35 0.05 11.94 11.06
N THR A 36 -0.97 11.59 11.86
CA THR A 36 -1.69 10.34 11.69
C THR A 36 -2.34 10.22 10.32
N PHE A 37 -2.23 9.04 9.71
CA PHE A 37 -2.83 8.72 8.41
C PHE A 37 -3.47 7.33 8.43
N GLU A 38 -4.43 7.12 7.54
CA GLU A 38 -5.16 5.86 7.37
C GLU A 38 -4.99 5.28 5.95
N ALA A 39 -4.36 6.05 5.06
CA ALA A 39 -4.10 5.64 3.69
C ALA A 39 -2.67 5.98 3.27
N VAL A 40 -2.11 5.19 2.36
CA VAL A 40 -0.80 5.44 1.75
C VAL A 40 -0.92 5.39 0.24
N ALA A 41 -0.33 6.37 -0.43
CA ALA A 41 -0.19 6.41 -1.89
C ALA A 41 1.29 6.61 -2.26
N VAL A 42 1.88 5.61 -2.90
CA VAL A 42 3.26 5.65 -3.39
C VAL A 42 3.25 5.72 -4.91
N ASP A 43 3.78 6.79 -5.46
CA ASP A 43 3.92 6.99 -6.92
C ASP A 43 5.38 7.29 -7.26
N ALA A 44 6.20 6.25 -7.22
CA ALA A 44 7.62 6.33 -7.52
C ALA A 44 8.23 4.94 -7.69
N ASP A 45 9.39 4.87 -8.35
CA ASP A 45 10.22 3.68 -8.45
C ASP A 45 11.19 3.61 -7.26
N LEU A 46 10.71 3.06 -6.14
CA LEU A 46 11.43 2.98 -4.88
C LEU A 46 11.06 1.71 -4.10
N ASP A 47 11.87 1.37 -3.10
CA ASP A 47 11.66 0.23 -2.22
C ASP A 47 11.06 0.71 -0.90
N VAL A 48 9.84 0.23 -0.57
CA VAL A 48 9.12 0.64 0.64
C VAL A 48 8.92 -0.54 1.58
N LYS A 49 9.29 -0.34 2.82
CA LYS A 49 9.00 -1.23 3.94
C LYS A 49 7.94 -0.60 4.84
N PHE A 50 6.89 -1.31 5.13
CA PHE A 50 5.85 -0.88 6.07
C PHE A 50 5.98 -1.62 7.38
N VAL A 51 6.05 -0.90 8.50
CA VAL A 51 6.19 -1.43 9.85
C VAL A 51 5.06 -0.91 10.71
N ARG A 52 4.26 -1.80 11.27
CA ARG A 52 3.20 -1.39 12.20
C ARG A 52 3.79 -1.02 13.55
N VAL A 53 3.34 0.11 14.11
CA VAL A 53 3.67 0.54 15.46
C VAL A 53 2.38 0.66 16.29
N PRO A 54 2.46 0.56 17.63
CA PRO A 54 1.31 0.76 18.50
C PRO A 54 0.67 2.14 18.32
N ASP A 55 -0.62 2.25 18.63
CA ASP A 55 -1.35 3.54 18.55
C ASP A 55 -0.83 4.61 19.54
N THR A 56 0.00 4.21 20.49
CA THR A 56 0.70 5.10 21.42
C THR A 56 1.95 5.75 20.84
N GLU A 57 2.43 5.24 19.69
CA GLU A 57 3.59 5.78 19.00
C GLU A 57 3.14 6.63 17.80
N ALA A 58 3.79 7.78 17.60
CA ALA A 58 3.52 8.61 16.43
C ALA A 58 4.06 7.93 15.15
N PRO A 59 3.33 8.03 14.03
CA PRO A 59 3.83 7.56 12.74
C PRO A 59 5.09 8.34 12.33
N LYS A 60 5.96 7.69 11.59
CA LYS A 60 7.17 8.32 11.04
C LYS A 60 7.57 7.70 9.71
N ILE A 61 8.37 8.39 8.96
CA ILE A 61 9.03 7.90 7.77
C ILE A 61 10.54 8.01 7.93
N VAL A 62 11.22 6.95 7.53
CA VAL A 62 12.67 6.92 7.46
C VAL A 62 13.04 6.62 6.01
N TYR A 63 13.92 7.41 5.41
CA TYR A 63 14.29 7.21 4.03
C TYR A 63 15.74 7.51 3.74
N ASP A 64 16.33 6.77 2.81
CA ASP A 64 17.66 6.97 2.28
C ASP A 64 17.59 7.10 0.76
N THR A 65 17.90 8.28 0.25
CA THR A 65 17.90 8.56 -1.19
C THR A 65 19.19 8.12 -1.89
N LYS A 66 20.09 7.43 -1.19
CA LYS A 66 21.38 6.93 -1.72
C LYS A 66 22.20 8.02 -2.41
N GLY A 67 22.20 9.23 -1.85
CA GLY A 67 23.04 10.34 -2.32
C GLY A 67 22.28 11.63 -2.67
N SER A 68 22.62 12.26 -3.78
CA SER A 68 22.35 13.67 -4.10
C SER A 68 20.94 14.00 -4.60
N TYR A 69 19.93 13.12 -4.47
CA TYR A 69 18.60 13.32 -5.10
C TYR A 69 17.47 13.64 -4.12
N THR A 70 17.78 14.06 -2.90
CA THR A 70 16.79 14.36 -1.84
C THR A 70 15.77 15.41 -2.23
N THR A 71 16.08 16.34 -3.12
CA THR A 71 15.16 17.38 -3.59
C THR A 71 14.03 16.85 -4.49
N LYS A 72 14.15 15.63 -4.99
CA LYS A 72 13.16 14.98 -5.86
C LYS A 72 12.21 14.07 -5.11
N PHE A 73 12.61 13.61 -3.92
CA PHE A 73 11.78 12.82 -3.03
C PHE A 73 10.85 13.75 -2.23
N ARG A 74 9.61 13.34 -2.08
CA ARG A 74 8.60 14.04 -1.26
C ARG A 74 7.75 13.03 -0.53
N ALA A 75 7.52 13.28 0.75
CA ALA A 75 6.57 12.56 1.58
C ALA A 75 5.73 13.60 2.33
N GLU A 76 4.42 13.57 2.17
CA GLU A 76 3.51 14.49 2.84
C GLU A 76 2.22 13.79 3.24
N VAL A 77 1.64 14.16 4.37
CA VAL A 77 0.33 13.70 4.79
C VAL A 77 -0.71 14.78 4.47
N LYS A 78 -1.67 14.43 3.61
CA LYS A 78 -2.79 15.28 3.26
C LYS A 78 -4.09 14.46 3.27
N ASP A 79 -5.14 14.97 3.88
CA ASP A 79 -6.44 14.30 3.99
C ASP A 79 -6.31 12.87 4.53
N LYS A 80 -5.51 12.69 5.61
CA LYS A 80 -5.18 11.40 6.22
C LYS A 80 -4.52 10.39 5.26
N THR A 81 -3.95 10.85 4.17
CA THR A 81 -3.22 10.04 3.20
C THR A 81 -1.75 10.44 3.16
N LEU A 82 -0.86 9.52 3.48
CA LEU A 82 0.57 9.68 3.25
C LEU A 82 0.85 9.52 1.75
N ARG A 83 1.31 10.58 1.11
CA ARG A 83 1.69 10.60 -0.31
C ARG A 83 3.21 10.59 -0.42
N ILE A 84 3.75 9.57 -1.06
CA ILE A 84 5.17 9.43 -1.33
C ILE A 84 5.38 9.50 -2.83
N SER A 85 6.24 10.40 -3.28
CA SER A 85 6.56 10.57 -4.68
C SER A 85 8.03 10.91 -4.89
N GLU A 86 8.60 10.46 -6.00
CA GLU A 86 9.95 10.78 -6.41
C GLU A 86 10.00 10.95 -7.92
N LYS A 87 10.67 11.99 -8.40
CA LYS A 87 10.85 12.16 -9.85
C LYS A 87 11.91 11.17 -10.35
N PRO A 88 11.60 10.40 -11.42
CA PRO A 88 12.55 9.44 -11.97
C PRO A 88 13.82 10.13 -12.46
N ASP A 89 14.96 9.47 -12.25
CA ASP A 89 16.26 9.89 -12.78
C ASP A 89 17.02 8.67 -13.28
N SER A 90 17.16 8.57 -14.60
CA SER A 90 17.83 7.44 -15.27
C SER A 90 19.33 7.34 -14.99
N ARG A 91 19.95 8.37 -14.43
CA ARG A 91 21.38 8.37 -14.06
C ARG A 91 21.62 7.75 -12.68
N ARG A 92 20.56 7.43 -11.97
CA ARG A 92 20.62 6.91 -10.62
C ARG A 92 20.71 5.39 -10.64
N PRO A 93 21.79 4.77 -10.09
CA PRO A 93 21.95 3.32 -10.10
C PRO A 93 21.10 2.62 -9.03
N GLU A 94 20.77 3.30 -7.94
CA GLU A 94 20.08 2.72 -6.80
C GLU A 94 18.71 3.38 -6.55
N ARG A 95 17.78 2.61 -6.01
CA ARG A 95 16.47 3.09 -5.61
C ARG A 95 16.53 3.77 -4.24
N THR A 96 15.62 4.68 -3.98
CA THR A 96 15.36 5.19 -2.64
C THR A 96 14.78 4.08 -1.79
N GLU A 97 15.35 3.86 -0.62
CA GLU A 97 14.81 2.98 0.40
C GLU A 97 13.96 3.80 1.38
N VAL A 98 12.77 3.31 1.67
CA VAL A 98 11.81 4.00 2.55
C VAL A 98 11.27 3.01 3.56
N THR A 99 11.27 3.38 4.84
CA THR A 99 10.53 2.66 5.88
C THR A 99 9.43 3.56 6.43
N VAL A 100 8.18 3.11 6.31
CA VAL A 100 6.99 3.80 6.81
C VAL A 100 6.51 3.11 8.06
N TYR A 101 6.52 3.81 9.20
CA TYR A 101 5.94 3.35 10.45
C TYR A 101 4.51 3.87 10.55
N TYR A 102 3.54 2.96 10.72
CA TYR A 102 2.12 3.30 10.69
C TYR A 102 1.35 2.62 11.83
N ASN A 103 0.23 3.20 12.26
CA ASN A 103 -0.65 2.62 13.28
C ASN A 103 -1.72 1.72 12.64
N ALA A 104 -2.52 2.25 11.73
CA ALA A 104 -3.57 1.52 11.03
C ALA A 104 -3.68 1.97 9.58
N LEU A 105 -4.04 1.04 8.69
CA LEU A 105 -4.26 1.34 7.27
C LEU A 105 -5.62 0.80 6.82
N ARG A 106 -6.30 1.60 5.99
CA ARG A 106 -7.53 1.25 5.28
C ARG A 106 -7.36 1.24 3.77
N ALA A 107 -6.34 1.94 3.28
CA ALA A 107 -6.06 1.97 1.85
C ALA A 107 -4.56 2.01 1.57
N VAL A 108 -4.13 1.25 0.55
CA VAL A 108 -2.75 1.22 0.06
C VAL A 108 -2.78 1.29 -1.47
N SER A 109 -2.15 2.32 -2.03
CA SER A 109 -2.01 2.50 -3.47
C SER A 109 -0.53 2.52 -3.86
N LEU A 110 -0.12 1.60 -4.71
CA LEU A 110 1.26 1.43 -5.16
C LEU A 110 1.35 1.59 -6.67
N SER A 111 2.21 2.48 -7.12
CA SER A 111 2.48 2.76 -8.52
C SER A 111 3.99 2.81 -8.77
N GLY A 112 4.54 1.74 -9.36
CA GLY A 112 5.96 1.61 -9.66
C GLY A 112 6.84 1.10 -8.50
N ALA A 113 6.39 1.16 -7.26
CA ALA A 113 7.15 0.80 -6.07
C ALA A 113 7.19 -0.72 -5.80
N ALA A 114 8.26 -1.16 -5.15
CA ALA A 114 8.31 -2.46 -4.49
C ALA A 114 8.00 -2.29 -2.99
N ALA A 115 6.89 -2.86 -2.53
CA ALA A 115 6.39 -2.69 -1.18
C ALA A 115 6.35 -4.01 -0.40
N THR A 116 6.85 -3.99 0.82
CA THR A 116 6.84 -5.14 1.75
C THR A 116 6.27 -4.70 3.09
N PHE A 117 5.28 -5.45 3.59
CA PHE A 117 4.77 -5.29 4.95
C PHE A 117 5.51 -6.23 5.90
N GLU A 118 6.10 -5.67 6.96
CA GLU A 118 6.69 -6.43 8.04
C GLU A 118 5.62 -6.83 9.05
N GLY A 119 5.57 -8.12 9.36
CA GLY A 119 4.52 -8.67 10.21
C GLY A 119 3.17 -8.83 9.49
N THR A 120 2.09 -8.83 10.27
CA THR A 120 0.72 -9.01 9.74
C THR A 120 0.01 -7.66 9.65
N LEU A 121 -0.47 -7.33 8.46
CA LEU A 121 -1.37 -6.19 8.24
C LEU A 121 -2.78 -6.61 8.65
N ASP A 122 -3.26 -6.08 9.77
CA ASP A 122 -4.58 -6.33 10.34
C ASP A 122 -5.50 -5.14 10.03
N ALA A 123 -6.67 -5.43 9.45
CA ALA A 123 -7.66 -4.41 9.15
C ALA A 123 -9.08 -5.00 9.06
N ALA A 124 -10.08 -4.23 9.47
CA ALA A 124 -11.49 -4.61 9.22
C ALA A 124 -11.84 -4.48 7.73
N VAL A 125 -11.42 -3.40 7.09
CA VAL A 125 -11.60 -3.12 5.66
C VAL A 125 -10.29 -2.61 5.11
N LEU A 126 -9.86 -3.15 3.97
CA LEU A 126 -8.63 -2.74 3.30
C LEU A 126 -8.84 -2.64 1.79
N ASP A 127 -8.57 -1.47 1.24
CA ASP A 127 -8.53 -1.23 -0.20
C ASP A 127 -7.08 -1.22 -0.70
N VAL A 128 -6.74 -2.06 -1.67
CA VAL A 128 -5.39 -2.19 -2.21
C VAL A 128 -5.39 -1.98 -3.72
N THR A 129 -4.64 -1.00 -4.18
CA THR A 129 -4.41 -0.78 -5.62
C THR A 129 -2.93 -0.96 -5.95
N VAL A 130 -2.61 -1.80 -6.94
CA VAL A 130 -1.23 -2.07 -7.37
C VAL A 130 -1.13 -1.93 -8.87
N ASN A 131 -0.32 -1.01 -9.36
CA ASN A 131 -0.21 -0.75 -10.79
C ASN A 131 1.24 -0.41 -11.25
N ARG A 132 1.43 -0.20 -12.56
CA ARG A 132 2.69 0.27 -13.18
C ARG A 132 3.93 -0.54 -12.76
N LYS A 133 3.86 -1.88 -12.83
CA LYS A 133 4.93 -2.80 -12.43
C LYS A 133 5.27 -2.80 -10.95
N ALA A 134 4.44 -2.21 -10.10
CA ALA A 134 4.64 -2.28 -8.67
C ALA A 134 4.57 -3.72 -8.17
N SER A 135 5.26 -4.01 -7.09
CA SER A 135 5.20 -5.29 -6.38
C SER A 135 4.73 -5.09 -4.95
N LEU A 136 3.92 -6.02 -4.45
CA LEU A 136 3.43 -6.03 -3.08
C LEU A 136 3.70 -7.39 -2.45
N THR A 137 4.32 -7.40 -1.28
CA THR A 137 4.42 -8.60 -0.42
C THR A 137 3.81 -8.28 0.94
N ALA A 138 2.79 -9.04 1.34
CA ALA A 138 2.09 -8.81 2.60
C ALA A 138 1.51 -10.09 3.20
N LYS A 139 1.59 -10.19 4.53
CA LYS A 139 0.80 -11.13 5.32
C LYS A 139 -0.42 -10.37 5.87
N LEU A 140 -1.61 -10.88 5.62
CA LEU A 140 -2.88 -10.20 5.88
C LEU A 140 -3.69 -10.93 6.94
N ASP A 141 -4.41 -10.16 7.77
CA ASP A 141 -5.55 -10.61 8.56
C ASP A 141 -6.68 -9.58 8.38
N VAL A 142 -7.53 -9.79 7.37
CA VAL A 142 -8.47 -8.77 6.91
C VAL A 142 -9.88 -9.36 6.80
N LYS A 143 -10.88 -8.62 7.28
CA LYS A 143 -12.28 -9.07 7.12
C LYS A 143 -12.79 -8.83 5.70
N ASP A 144 -12.60 -7.63 5.15
CA ASP A 144 -13.04 -7.26 3.81
C ASP A 144 -11.87 -6.64 3.04
N LEU A 145 -11.40 -7.36 2.03
CA LEU A 145 -10.30 -6.94 1.16
C LEU A 145 -10.81 -6.67 -0.25
N LYS A 146 -10.72 -5.42 -0.68
CA LYS A 146 -10.87 -5.05 -2.09
C LYS A 146 -9.49 -4.82 -2.69
N LYS A 147 -9.16 -5.58 -3.75
CA LYS A 147 -7.86 -5.44 -4.42
C LYS A 147 -8.04 -5.22 -5.92
N GLU A 148 -7.43 -4.17 -6.41
CA GLU A 148 -7.31 -3.87 -7.84
C GLU A 148 -5.84 -3.95 -8.29
N GLN A 149 -5.60 -4.66 -9.38
CA GLN A 149 -4.25 -4.83 -9.91
C GLN A 149 -4.21 -4.68 -11.42
N THR A 150 -3.28 -3.84 -11.89
CA THR A 150 -3.11 -3.55 -13.32
C THR A 150 -1.63 -3.38 -13.68
N GLY A 151 -1.32 -3.25 -14.97
CA GLY A 151 -0.03 -2.76 -15.44
C GLY A 151 1.17 -3.68 -15.17
N TYR A 152 1.02 -4.99 -15.34
CA TYR A 152 2.09 -6.00 -15.13
C TYR A 152 2.68 -6.02 -13.72
N SER A 153 1.88 -5.62 -12.75
CA SER A 153 2.27 -5.65 -11.34
C SER A 153 2.19 -7.06 -10.75
N THR A 154 2.81 -7.24 -9.60
CA THR A 154 2.84 -8.52 -8.89
C THR A 154 2.37 -8.35 -7.44
N ALA A 155 1.73 -9.37 -6.89
CA ALA A 155 1.39 -9.42 -5.48
C ALA A 155 1.62 -10.83 -4.92
N ASN A 156 2.33 -10.90 -3.78
CA ASN A 156 2.52 -12.11 -2.99
C ASN A 156 1.79 -11.91 -1.66
N LEU A 157 0.69 -12.65 -1.48
CA LEU A 157 -0.17 -12.48 -0.32
C LEU A 157 -0.28 -13.78 0.46
N SER A 158 -0.28 -13.67 1.79
CA SER A 158 -0.46 -14.78 2.72
C SER A 158 -1.33 -14.37 3.90
N GLY A 159 -1.73 -15.35 4.76
CA GLY A 159 -2.53 -15.08 5.95
C GLY A 159 -4.00 -15.41 5.76
N SER A 160 -4.93 -14.55 6.21
CA SER A 160 -6.37 -14.81 6.15
C SER A 160 -7.19 -13.60 5.69
N VAL A 161 -8.24 -13.88 4.91
CA VAL A 161 -9.23 -12.89 4.47
C VAL A 161 -10.62 -13.50 4.51
N ARG A 162 -11.59 -12.83 5.11
CA ARG A 162 -12.95 -13.35 5.11
C ARG A 162 -13.66 -13.11 3.78
N TYR A 163 -13.63 -11.88 3.27
CA TYR A 163 -14.26 -11.49 2.00
C TYR A 163 -13.23 -10.85 1.09
N LEU A 164 -13.04 -11.41 -0.09
CA LEU A 164 -12.11 -10.91 -1.10
C LEU A 164 -12.89 -10.50 -2.35
N THR A 165 -12.76 -9.23 -2.74
CA THR A 165 -13.11 -8.75 -4.07
C THR A 165 -11.83 -8.44 -4.83
N LEU A 166 -11.52 -9.20 -5.88
CA LEU A 166 -10.27 -9.10 -6.62
C LEU A 166 -10.52 -8.80 -8.10
N TYR A 167 -9.97 -7.69 -8.56
CA TYR A 167 -9.90 -7.35 -9.98
C TYR A 167 -8.44 -7.34 -10.44
N VAL A 168 -8.11 -8.12 -11.48
CA VAL A 168 -6.76 -8.18 -12.04
C VAL A 168 -6.82 -8.02 -13.56
N SER A 169 -6.17 -6.96 -14.06
CA SER A 169 -5.94 -6.77 -15.48
C SER A 169 -4.44 -6.74 -15.74
N THR A 170 -3.91 -7.82 -16.27
CA THR A 170 -2.49 -8.09 -16.43
C THR A 170 -1.74 -8.27 -15.09
N GLY A 171 -0.63 -9.01 -15.13
CA GLY A 171 0.20 -9.27 -13.95
C GLY A 171 -0.18 -10.52 -13.17
N LYS A 172 0.41 -10.67 -11.99
CA LYS A 172 0.34 -11.92 -11.22
C LYS A 172 -0.05 -11.66 -9.76
N VAL A 173 -1.01 -12.45 -9.27
CA VAL A 173 -1.37 -12.51 -7.84
C VAL A 173 -1.08 -13.92 -7.35
N ALA A 174 -0.04 -14.07 -6.55
CA ALA A 174 0.31 -15.30 -5.85
C ALA A 174 -0.25 -15.23 -4.42
N ALA A 175 -1.36 -15.91 -4.19
CA ALA A 175 -2.08 -15.92 -2.93
C ALA A 175 -2.53 -17.34 -2.53
N SER A 176 -1.74 -18.35 -2.90
CA SER A 176 -1.99 -19.75 -2.49
C SER A 176 -1.81 -19.95 -0.98
N ASP A 177 -1.13 -19.03 -0.29
CA ASP A 177 -0.95 -19.05 1.16
C ASP A 177 -1.85 -18.04 1.88
N LEU A 178 -2.80 -17.45 1.17
CA LEU A 178 -3.86 -16.59 1.69
C LEU A 178 -5.15 -17.41 1.78
N GLU A 179 -5.57 -17.76 3.00
CA GLU A 179 -6.85 -18.42 3.22
C GLU A 179 -8.01 -17.45 3.05
N VAL A 180 -8.86 -17.68 2.07
CA VAL A 180 -10.01 -16.82 1.75
C VAL A 180 -11.30 -17.58 1.97
N MET A 181 -12.19 -17.09 2.84
CA MET A 181 -13.48 -17.71 3.07
C MET A 181 -14.40 -17.53 1.85
N SER A 182 -14.56 -16.31 1.36
CA SER A 182 -15.40 -16.00 0.20
C SER A 182 -14.67 -15.08 -0.78
N ALA A 183 -14.53 -15.49 -2.03
CA ALA A 183 -13.84 -14.75 -3.07
C ALA A 183 -14.73 -14.45 -4.27
N GLU A 184 -14.72 -13.19 -4.71
CA GLU A 184 -15.18 -12.78 -6.02
C GLU A 184 -13.98 -12.26 -6.83
N VAL A 185 -13.68 -12.94 -7.95
CA VAL A 185 -12.47 -12.69 -8.74
C VAL A 185 -12.82 -12.42 -10.19
N ASN A 186 -12.34 -11.30 -10.70
CA ASN A 186 -12.40 -10.93 -12.11
C ASN A 186 -10.97 -10.77 -12.66
N ALA A 187 -10.55 -11.72 -13.49
CA ALA A 187 -9.23 -11.71 -14.11
C ALA A 187 -9.33 -11.56 -15.63
N GLN A 188 -8.52 -10.66 -16.20
CA GLN A 188 -8.53 -10.40 -17.63
C GLN A 188 -7.12 -10.14 -18.19
N SER A 189 -6.99 -10.12 -19.51
CA SER A 189 -5.78 -9.67 -20.21
C SER A 189 -4.51 -10.42 -19.82
N LYS A 190 -4.56 -11.76 -19.82
CA LYS A 190 -3.46 -12.67 -19.42
C LYS A 190 -3.06 -12.56 -17.95
N ALA A 191 -3.93 -12.06 -17.08
CA ALA A 191 -3.68 -12.08 -15.64
C ALA A 191 -3.55 -13.52 -15.12
N GLU A 192 -2.66 -13.74 -14.16
CA GLU A 192 -2.47 -15.00 -13.46
C GLU A 192 -2.83 -14.81 -11.98
N VAL A 193 -3.78 -15.60 -11.49
CA VAL A 193 -4.23 -15.53 -10.10
C VAL A 193 -4.20 -16.92 -9.49
N SER A 194 -3.54 -17.08 -8.34
CA SER A 194 -3.61 -18.28 -7.51
C SER A 194 -4.13 -17.94 -6.12
N LEU A 195 -5.09 -18.75 -5.60
CA LEU A 195 -5.82 -18.51 -4.36
C LEU A 195 -6.03 -19.79 -3.57
N TRP A 196 -6.28 -19.67 -2.26
CA TRP A 196 -6.83 -20.71 -1.42
C TRP A 196 -8.22 -20.30 -0.91
N ILE A 197 -9.27 -21.06 -1.30
CA ILE A 197 -10.66 -20.69 -1.05
C ILE A 197 -11.36 -21.81 -0.29
N THR A 198 -12.07 -21.46 0.81
CA THR A 198 -12.62 -22.45 1.74
C THR A 198 -14.14 -22.60 1.70
N ASP A 199 -14.92 -21.57 1.34
CA ASP A 199 -16.38 -21.65 1.39
C ASP A 199 -17.07 -21.27 0.08
N ARG A 200 -16.79 -20.07 -0.47
CA ARG A 200 -17.46 -19.56 -1.67
C ARG A 200 -16.48 -18.99 -2.68
N PHE A 201 -16.65 -19.39 -3.93
CA PHE A 201 -15.89 -18.86 -5.06
C PHE A 201 -16.81 -18.39 -6.19
N VAL A 202 -16.62 -17.15 -6.64
CA VAL A 202 -17.21 -16.59 -7.85
C VAL A 202 -16.09 -16.10 -8.76
N GLY A 203 -15.86 -16.76 -9.89
CA GLY A 203 -14.77 -16.48 -10.82
C GLY A 203 -15.25 -16.03 -12.20
N LYS A 204 -14.61 -15.01 -12.76
CA LYS A 204 -14.75 -14.60 -14.17
C LYS A 204 -13.37 -14.45 -14.78
N THR A 205 -13.18 -15.00 -15.97
CA THR A 205 -11.92 -14.88 -16.73
C THR A 205 -12.20 -14.49 -18.18
N THR A 206 -11.38 -13.58 -18.69
CA THR A 206 -11.45 -13.16 -20.09
C THR A 206 -10.04 -12.99 -20.67
N THR A 207 -9.91 -13.06 -21.98
CA THR A 207 -8.69 -12.68 -22.72
C THR A 207 -7.44 -13.41 -22.20
N ASN A 208 -7.51 -14.76 -22.20
CA ASN A 208 -6.43 -15.65 -21.77
C ASN A 208 -5.96 -15.46 -20.31
N ALA A 209 -6.80 -14.91 -19.44
CA ALA A 209 -6.52 -14.88 -18.00
C ALA A 209 -6.72 -16.25 -17.38
N ARG A 210 -5.96 -16.52 -16.33
CA ARG A 210 -5.98 -17.81 -15.63
C ARG A 210 -6.18 -17.60 -14.13
N ILE A 211 -7.18 -18.28 -13.57
CA ILE A 211 -7.39 -18.40 -12.13
C ILE A 211 -7.15 -19.86 -11.74
N SER A 212 -6.22 -20.08 -10.83
CA SER A 212 -5.99 -21.36 -10.18
C SER A 212 -6.37 -21.25 -8.71
N TYR A 213 -7.15 -22.19 -8.18
CA TYR A 213 -7.50 -22.15 -6.76
C TYR A 213 -7.35 -23.53 -6.12
N LYS A 214 -6.90 -23.56 -4.86
CA LYS A 214 -6.93 -24.74 -3.99
C LYS A 214 -8.02 -24.61 -2.92
N GLY A 215 -8.32 -25.70 -2.25
CA GLY A 215 -9.38 -25.81 -1.24
C GLY A 215 -10.64 -26.49 -1.78
N ASP A 216 -11.66 -26.53 -0.92
CA ASP A 216 -12.93 -27.21 -1.23
C ASP A 216 -14.13 -26.30 -0.94
N PRO A 217 -14.32 -25.23 -1.71
CA PRO A 217 -15.43 -24.31 -1.48
C PRO A 217 -16.77 -24.99 -1.76
N LYS A 218 -17.72 -24.84 -0.82
CA LYS A 218 -19.08 -25.40 -0.92
C LYS A 218 -19.87 -24.81 -2.09
N ILE A 219 -19.58 -23.57 -2.44
CA ILE A 219 -20.25 -22.85 -3.51
C ILE A 219 -19.22 -22.40 -4.52
N VAL A 220 -19.28 -22.96 -5.72
CA VAL A 220 -18.51 -22.51 -6.88
C VAL A 220 -19.49 -21.98 -7.92
N ARG A 221 -19.44 -20.67 -8.17
CA ARG A 221 -20.20 -20.01 -9.22
C ARG A 221 -19.23 -19.33 -10.17
N GLY A 222 -19.50 -19.41 -11.41
CA GLY A 222 -18.67 -18.79 -12.41
C GLY A 222 -18.25 -19.80 -13.45
N GLY A 223 -17.65 -19.35 -14.46
CA GLY A 223 -17.36 -20.08 -15.67
C GLY A 223 -17.64 -19.19 -16.87
N ALA A 224 -17.84 -17.90 -16.68
CA ALA A 224 -17.76 -16.97 -17.79
C ALA A 224 -16.30 -16.99 -18.29
N LYS A 225 -15.98 -18.03 -19.04
CA LYS A 225 -14.73 -18.22 -19.77
C LYS A 225 -14.95 -17.60 -21.14
N PHE A 226 -14.38 -16.44 -21.35
CA PHE A 226 -14.50 -15.77 -22.62
C PHE A 226 -13.10 -15.52 -23.22
N MET A 227 -12.93 -15.74 -24.52
CA MET A 227 -11.67 -15.52 -25.23
C MET A 227 -10.46 -16.21 -24.58
N GLY A 228 -10.55 -17.53 -24.29
CA GLY A 228 -9.43 -18.32 -23.79
C GLY A 228 -9.15 -18.19 -22.29
N GLY A 229 -10.07 -17.64 -21.50
CA GLY A 229 -9.93 -17.60 -20.05
C GLY A 229 -10.07 -19.00 -19.40
N GLU A 230 -9.31 -19.26 -18.33
CA GLU A 230 -9.28 -20.55 -17.63
C GLU A 230 -9.52 -20.38 -16.12
N ILE A 231 -10.28 -21.34 -15.56
CA ILE A 231 -10.44 -21.47 -14.10
C ILE A 231 -10.20 -22.92 -13.76
N ASN A 232 -9.19 -23.21 -12.96
CA ASN A 232 -8.76 -24.56 -12.62
C ASN A 232 -8.66 -24.71 -11.11
N ARG A 233 -9.18 -25.83 -10.59
CA ARG A 233 -8.88 -26.27 -9.23
C ARG A 233 -7.56 -27.03 -9.26
N VAL A 234 -6.69 -26.72 -8.31
CA VAL A 234 -5.41 -27.42 -8.10
C VAL A 234 -5.43 -28.11 -6.73
N GLU A 235 -4.65 -29.15 -6.56
CA GLU A 235 -4.54 -29.88 -5.29
C GLU A 235 -3.79 -29.09 -4.23
#